data_9f5edcfdbc04dbc33610d6abc3b5d0bc
#
_entry.id   9f5edcfdbc04dbc33610d6abc3b5d0bc
#
_cell.length_a   1.000
_cell.length_b   1.000
_cell.length_c   1.000
_cell.angle_alpha   90.00
_cell.angle_beta   90.00
_cell.angle_gamma   90.00
#
_symmetry.space_group_name_H-M   'P 1'
#
loop_
_entity.id
_entity.type
_entity.pdbx_description
1 polymer ?
#
loop_
_entity_poly.entity_id
_entity_poly.type
_entity_poly.pdbx_seq_one_letter_code
_entity_poly.pdbx_strand_id
1 'polypeptide(L)'
;QENGEYDAIILAKAGLDALGLTHKISRVFGTADMLPAPGQGVIALQMRIDDRMSTALSNVNHWDTWYMAMAEKQALKEIDGDCQTPIGMLSIITNGNIKIIGRNFETMKISVQEGPIHQFQEIGSALGRSLI
;
A
#
# COMPACT_ATOMS: atom_id res chain seq x y z
N GLN A 1 -18.48 18.38 0.72
CA GLN A 1 -19.55 17.68 0.00
C GLN A 1 -20.94 18.15 0.46
N GLU A 2 -21.23 18.19 1.77
CA GLU A 2 -22.53 18.65 2.29
C GLU A 2 -22.87 20.09 1.89
N ASN A 3 -21.89 20.93 1.66
CA ASN A 3 -22.05 22.33 1.19
C ASN A 3 -22.23 22.46 -0.33
N GLY A 4 -22.23 21.34 -1.08
CA GLY A 4 -22.42 21.33 -2.54
C GLY A 4 -21.20 21.75 -3.37
N GLU A 5 -20.02 21.91 -2.76
CA GLU A 5 -18.77 22.24 -3.49
C GLU A 5 -18.23 21.05 -4.28
N TYR A 6 -18.54 19.83 -3.85
CA TYR A 6 -18.14 18.56 -4.47
C TYR A 6 -19.30 17.58 -4.46
N ASP A 7 -19.45 16.81 -5.54
CA ASP A 7 -20.46 15.75 -5.64
C ASP A 7 -20.12 14.59 -4.70
N ALA A 8 -18.85 14.20 -4.62
CA ALA A 8 -18.35 13.15 -3.77
C ALA A 8 -16.92 13.42 -3.31
N ILE A 9 -16.52 12.77 -2.22
CA ILE A 9 -15.13 12.74 -1.73
C ILE A 9 -14.73 11.31 -1.40
N ILE A 10 -13.45 10.98 -1.60
CA ILE A 10 -12.88 9.67 -1.28
C ILE A 10 -12.11 9.78 0.03
N LEU A 11 -12.44 8.94 0.99
CA LEU A 11 -11.85 8.95 2.33
C LEU A 11 -11.49 7.52 2.74
N ALA A 12 -10.51 7.40 3.67
CA ALA A 12 -10.20 6.12 4.29
C ALA A 12 -11.34 5.68 5.21
N LYS A 13 -11.91 4.49 4.95
CA LYS A 13 -12.99 3.92 5.74
C LYS A 13 -12.63 3.83 7.23
N ALA A 14 -11.41 3.40 7.55
CA ALA A 14 -10.93 3.28 8.93
C ALA A 14 -11.00 4.61 9.70
N GLY A 15 -10.74 5.75 9.04
CA GLY A 15 -10.88 7.08 9.65
C GLY A 15 -12.34 7.42 9.96
N LEU A 16 -13.25 7.10 9.05
CA LEU A 16 -14.69 7.32 9.27
C LEU A 16 -15.25 6.41 10.38
N ASP A 17 -14.82 5.15 10.42
CA ASP A 17 -15.20 4.22 11.48
C ASP A 17 -14.72 4.72 12.86
N ALA A 18 -13.46 5.16 12.95
CA ALA A 18 -12.91 5.70 14.20
C ALA A 18 -13.62 6.97 14.71
N LEU A 19 -14.17 7.77 13.79
CA LEU A 19 -14.93 8.97 14.10
C LEU A 19 -16.43 8.70 14.30
N GLY A 20 -16.91 7.46 14.20
CA GLY A 20 -18.33 7.12 14.30
C GLY A 20 -19.17 7.59 13.11
N LEU A 21 -18.53 7.89 11.97
CA LEU A 21 -19.14 8.44 10.75
C LEU A 21 -19.47 7.38 9.71
N THR A 22 -19.49 6.11 10.07
CA THR A 22 -19.80 4.98 9.16
C THR A 22 -21.10 5.17 8.40
N HIS A 23 -22.11 5.81 9.05
CA HIS A 23 -23.41 6.11 8.44
C HIS A 23 -23.35 7.13 7.29
N LYS A 24 -22.24 7.87 7.13
CA LYS A 24 -22.00 8.83 6.04
C LYS A 24 -21.41 8.15 4.80
N ILE A 25 -21.03 6.86 4.87
CA ILE A 25 -20.42 6.13 3.77
C ILE A 25 -21.51 5.73 2.77
N SER A 26 -21.44 6.29 1.56
CA SER A 26 -22.34 5.93 0.47
C SER A 26 -21.88 4.65 -0.25
N ARG A 27 -20.57 4.45 -0.41
CA ARG A 27 -19.99 3.27 -1.07
C ARG A 27 -18.61 2.95 -0.50
N VAL A 28 -18.34 1.67 -0.30
CA VAL A 28 -17.00 1.15 -0.02
C VAL A 28 -16.45 0.54 -1.31
N PHE A 29 -15.27 0.99 -1.75
CA PHE A 29 -14.59 0.42 -2.91
C PHE A 29 -13.82 -0.83 -2.47
N GLY A 30 -13.94 -1.90 -3.25
CA GLY A 30 -13.05 -3.05 -3.16
C GLY A 30 -11.73 -2.79 -3.88
N THR A 31 -10.72 -3.61 -3.58
CA THR A 31 -9.40 -3.50 -4.22
C THR A 31 -9.41 -3.82 -5.72
N ALA A 32 -10.44 -4.50 -6.21
CA ALA A 32 -10.68 -4.70 -7.65
C ALA A 32 -11.18 -3.42 -8.34
N ASP A 33 -11.96 -2.60 -7.62
CA ASP A 33 -12.46 -1.32 -8.14
C ASP A 33 -11.37 -0.24 -8.08
N MET A 34 -10.60 -0.22 -6.97
CA MET A 34 -9.61 0.81 -6.69
C MET A 34 -8.41 0.21 -5.96
N LEU A 35 -7.26 0.13 -6.63
CA LEU A 35 -6.00 -0.21 -5.98
C LEU A 35 -5.55 0.97 -5.11
N PRO A 36 -5.11 0.71 -3.86
CA PRO A 36 -4.59 1.77 -2.98
C PRO A 36 -3.23 2.28 -3.49
N ALA A 37 -2.82 3.44 -2.97
CA ALA A 37 -1.46 3.91 -3.14
C ALA A 37 -0.46 2.94 -2.46
N PRO A 38 0.78 2.82 -2.95
CA PRO A 38 1.80 1.98 -2.32
C PRO A 38 1.98 2.29 -0.84
N GLY A 39 1.94 1.27 0.01
CA GLY A 39 2.05 1.41 1.46
C GLY A 39 0.82 2.00 2.16
N GLN A 40 -0.29 2.16 1.48
CA GLN A 40 -1.52 2.70 2.06
C GLN A 40 -2.01 1.86 3.24
N GLY A 41 -2.29 2.52 4.37
CA GLY A 41 -2.79 1.88 5.59
C GLY A 41 -1.68 1.27 6.48
N VAL A 42 -0.43 1.29 6.05
CA VAL A 42 0.71 0.87 6.87
C VAL A 42 1.03 1.93 7.92
N ILE A 43 1.11 1.53 9.19
CA ILE A 43 1.54 2.39 10.29
C ILE A 43 3.05 2.20 10.48
N ALA A 44 3.81 3.27 10.29
CA ALA A 44 5.25 3.27 10.49
C ALA A 44 5.62 3.84 11.86
N LEU A 45 6.45 3.12 12.60
CA LEU A 45 7.06 3.59 13.84
C LEU A 45 8.51 3.98 13.56
N GLN A 46 8.87 5.22 13.89
CA GLN A 46 10.23 5.73 13.70
C GLN A 46 10.88 6.04 15.05
N MET A 47 12.14 5.68 15.20
CA MET A 47 12.92 5.97 16.39
C MET A 47 14.38 6.28 16.01
N ARG A 48 15.16 6.78 16.97
CA ARG A 48 16.62 6.90 16.82
C ARG A 48 17.26 5.52 16.83
N ILE A 49 18.36 5.36 16.09
CA ILE A 49 19.08 4.08 15.97
C ILE A 49 19.55 3.53 17.32
N ASP A 50 19.97 4.42 18.24
CA ASP A 50 20.50 4.06 19.56
C ASP A 50 19.47 4.17 20.69
N ASP A 51 18.17 4.17 20.36
CA ASP A 51 17.11 4.28 21.35
C ASP A 51 16.95 2.99 22.15
N ARG A 52 16.79 3.13 23.47
CA ARG A 52 16.56 1.99 24.39
C ARG A 52 15.26 1.25 24.09
N MET A 53 14.32 1.89 23.40
CA MET A 53 13.03 1.31 23.01
C MET A 53 13.13 0.41 21.76
N SER A 54 14.31 0.30 21.12
CA SER A 54 14.49 -0.47 19.87
C SER A 54 14.01 -1.91 19.99
N THR A 55 14.36 -2.60 21.09
CA THR A 55 13.94 -3.98 21.35
C THR A 55 12.42 -4.08 21.57
N ALA A 56 11.81 -3.12 22.28
CA ALA A 56 10.38 -3.13 22.53
C ALA A 56 9.60 -2.87 21.25
N LEU A 57 10.05 -1.94 20.39
CA LEU A 57 9.40 -1.64 19.12
C LEU A 57 9.58 -2.75 18.07
N SER A 58 10.70 -3.48 18.10
CA SER A 58 10.87 -4.64 17.21
C SER A 58 9.84 -5.74 17.48
N ASN A 59 9.37 -5.88 18.72
CA ASN A 59 8.36 -6.88 19.09
C ASN A 59 6.94 -6.56 18.59
N VAL A 60 6.66 -5.31 18.24
CA VAL A 60 5.37 -4.91 17.66
C VAL A 60 5.38 -4.89 16.12
N ASN A 61 6.53 -5.20 15.52
CA ASN A 61 6.62 -5.27 14.07
C ASN A 61 5.82 -6.45 13.51
N HIS A 62 4.93 -6.18 12.58
CA HIS A 62 4.19 -7.21 11.84
C HIS A 62 4.94 -7.53 10.56
N TRP A 63 5.68 -8.64 10.54
CA TRP A 63 6.62 -8.99 9.48
C TRP A 63 5.96 -9.12 8.10
N ASP A 64 4.77 -9.72 8.01
CA ASP A 64 4.05 -9.82 6.74
C ASP A 64 3.74 -8.44 6.16
N THR A 65 3.26 -7.50 7.00
CA THR A 65 3.03 -6.12 6.57
C THR A 65 4.34 -5.44 6.16
N TRP A 66 5.43 -5.71 6.86
CA TRP A 66 6.74 -5.18 6.51
C TRP A 66 7.19 -5.67 5.13
N TYR A 67 7.11 -6.98 4.86
CA TYR A 67 7.47 -7.54 3.55
C TYR A 67 6.61 -6.97 2.43
N MET A 68 5.30 -6.87 2.63
CA MET A 68 4.37 -6.27 1.67
C MET A 68 4.73 -4.82 1.36
N ALA A 69 4.89 -3.99 2.40
CA ALA A 69 5.25 -2.58 2.26
C ALA A 69 6.60 -2.38 1.56
N MET A 70 7.59 -3.23 1.88
CA MET A 70 8.92 -3.15 1.26
C MET A 70 8.92 -3.59 -0.20
N ALA A 71 8.10 -4.59 -0.59
CA ALA A 71 7.92 -4.98 -1.99
C ALA A 71 7.30 -3.84 -2.81
N GLU A 72 6.23 -3.21 -2.28
CA GLU A 72 5.58 -2.06 -2.92
C GLU A 72 6.52 -0.86 -3.03
N LYS A 73 7.28 -0.56 -1.97
CA LYS A 73 8.28 0.51 -1.98
C LYS A 73 9.40 0.24 -3.00
N GLN A 74 9.84 -1.02 -3.14
CA GLN A 74 10.83 -1.38 -4.13
C GLN A 74 10.28 -1.21 -5.56
N ALA A 75 9.03 -1.58 -5.82
CA ALA A 75 8.38 -1.35 -7.10
C ALA A 75 8.30 0.15 -7.43
N LEU A 76 7.90 0.98 -6.46
CA LEU A 76 7.85 2.44 -6.63
C LEU A 76 9.22 3.04 -6.93
N LYS A 77 10.27 2.53 -6.29
CA LYS A 77 11.66 2.96 -6.55
C LYS A 77 12.14 2.62 -7.97
N GLU A 78 11.77 1.46 -8.52
CA GLU A 78 12.11 1.09 -9.90
C GLU A 78 11.46 2.02 -10.94
N ILE A 79 10.30 2.58 -10.61
CA ILE A 79 9.57 3.52 -11.46
C ILE A 79 10.12 4.96 -11.32
N ASP A 80 11.04 5.19 -10.36
CA ASP A 80 11.46 6.53 -9.91
C ASP A 80 10.25 7.38 -9.46
N GLY A 81 9.28 6.70 -8.81
CA GLY A 81 8.02 7.27 -8.43
C GLY A 81 8.05 7.92 -7.04
N ASP A 82 7.16 8.86 -6.85
CA ASP A 82 6.93 9.57 -5.59
C ASP A 82 5.45 9.51 -5.18
N CYS A 83 5.04 10.32 -4.21
CA CYS A 83 3.65 10.38 -3.72
C CYS A 83 2.66 11.02 -4.71
N GLN A 84 3.13 11.62 -5.82
CA GLN A 84 2.31 12.20 -6.88
C GLN A 84 2.20 11.26 -8.10
N THR A 85 3.03 10.22 -8.15
CA THR A 85 3.02 9.25 -9.25
C THR A 85 1.70 8.48 -9.25
N PRO A 86 0.96 8.44 -10.37
CA PRO A 86 -0.37 7.84 -10.44
C PRO A 86 -0.32 6.31 -10.50
N ILE A 87 0.17 5.71 -9.43
CA ILE A 87 0.35 4.26 -9.29
C ILE A 87 -0.50 3.74 -8.12
N GLY A 88 -1.26 2.68 -8.36
CA GLY A 88 -1.88 1.87 -7.32
C GLY A 88 -1.18 0.52 -7.19
N MET A 89 -1.01 0.03 -5.96
CA MET A 89 -0.42 -1.27 -5.69
C MET A 89 -1.12 -1.95 -4.51
N LEU A 90 -1.10 -3.27 -4.51
CA LEU A 90 -1.56 -4.09 -3.39
C LEU A 90 -0.75 -5.37 -3.34
N SER A 91 -0.19 -5.63 -2.18
CA SER A 91 0.50 -6.90 -1.87
C SER A 91 -0.36 -7.77 -0.96
N ILE A 92 -0.27 -9.08 -1.15
CA ILE A 92 -0.93 -10.09 -0.30
C ILE A 92 0.08 -11.22 -0.06
N ILE A 93 0.14 -11.72 1.17
CA ILE A 93 0.94 -12.89 1.52
C ILE A 93 0.01 -14.07 1.79
N THR A 94 0.30 -15.20 1.13
CA THR A 94 -0.44 -16.46 1.31
C THR A 94 0.53 -17.63 1.20
N ASN A 95 0.52 -18.52 2.18
CA ASN A 95 1.33 -19.76 2.18
C ASN A 95 2.83 -19.52 1.91
N GLY A 96 3.42 -18.47 2.49
CA GLY A 96 4.84 -18.14 2.33
C GLY A 96 5.22 -17.50 1.00
N ASN A 97 4.24 -17.20 0.15
CA ASN A 97 4.42 -16.45 -1.09
C ASN A 97 3.85 -15.03 -0.94
N ILE A 98 4.51 -14.09 -1.59
CA ILE A 98 4.00 -12.73 -1.78
C ILE A 98 3.51 -12.58 -3.21
N LYS A 99 2.32 -12.05 -3.36
CA LYS A 99 1.74 -11.63 -4.63
C LYS A 99 1.51 -10.12 -4.60
N ILE A 100 1.99 -9.42 -5.61
CA ILE A 100 1.81 -7.99 -5.74
C ILE A 100 1.16 -7.67 -7.09
N ILE A 101 0.08 -6.89 -7.06
CA ILE A 101 -0.56 -6.31 -8.23
C ILE A 101 -0.27 -4.82 -8.26
N GLY A 102 0.04 -4.28 -9.43
CA GLY A 102 0.22 -2.85 -9.65
C GLY A 102 -0.49 -2.37 -10.90
N ARG A 103 -0.91 -1.11 -10.86
CA ARG A 103 -1.49 -0.40 -12.00
C ARG A 103 -0.87 0.99 -12.10
N ASN A 104 -0.37 1.31 -13.29
CA ASN A 104 -0.01 2.66 -13.66
C ASN A 104 -1.21 3.32 -14.36
N PHE A 105 -1.76 4.38 -13.76
CA PHE A 105 -2.96 5.06 -14.27
C PHE A 105 -2.65 6.06 -15.40
N GLU A 106 -1.37 6.37 -15.64
CA GLU A 106 -0.95 7.19 -16.78
C GLU A 106 -0.80 6.33 -18.04
N THR A 107 -0.04 5.23 -17.96
CA THR A 107 0.18 4.30 -19.08
C THR A 107 -0.91 3.25 -19.23
N MET A 108 -1.81 3.13 -18.23
CA MET A 108 -2.86 2.13 -18.11
C MET A 108 -2.36 0.68 -18.03
N LYS A 109 -1.05 0.47 -17.82
CA LYS A 109 -0.46 -0.86 -17.63
C LYS A 109 -0.89 -1.46 -16.31
N ILE A 110 -1.19 -2.75 -16.32
CA ILE A 110 -1.46 -3.57 -15.13
C ILE A 110 -0.48 -4.74 -15.17
N SER A 111 0.11 -5.05 -14.04
CA SER A 111 0.98 -6.21 -13.89
C SER A 111 0.79 -6.89 -12.55
N VAL A 112 1.07 -8.18 -12.52
CA VAL A 112 1.05 -9.02 -11.33
C VAL A 112 2.35 -9.79 -11.27
N GLN A 113 3.00 -9.78 -10.10
CA GLN A 113 4.18 -10.58 -9.81
C GLN A 113 3.91 -11.42 -8.56
N GLU A 114 4.47 -12.64 -8.53
CA GLU A 114 4.29 -13.55 -7.40
C GLU A 114 5.53 -14.43 -7.23
N GLY A 115 5.85 -14.75 -5.99
CA GLY A 115 6.94 -15.67 -5.65
C GLY A 115 7.17 -15.78 -4.16
N PRO A 116 8.21 -16.52 -3.74
CA PRO A 116 8.53 -16.72 -2.33
C PRO A 116 8.76 -15.39 -1.60
N ILE A 117 8.27 -15.28 -0.35
CA ILE A 117 8.35 -14.06 0.45
C ILE A 117 9.77 -13.52 0.60
N HIS A 118 10.79 -14.39 0.66
CA HIS A 118 12.18 -13.96 0.78
C HIS A 118 12.72 -13.25 -0.46
N GLN A 119 12.02 -13.31 -1.61
CA GLN A 119 12.32 -12.61 -2.86
C GLN A 119 11.50 -11.34 -3.03
N PHE A 120 10.97 -10.76 -1.96
CA PHE A 120 10.07 -9.60 -2.03
C PHE A 120 10.66 -8.42 -2.78
N GLN A 121 11.97 -8.19 -2.70
CA GLN A 121 12.65 -7.09 -3.41
C GLN A 121 12.70 -7.34 -4.91
N GLU A 122 13.09 -8.54 -5.33
CA GLU A 122 13.15 -8.94 -6.74
C GLU A 122 11.75 -8.91 -7.37
N ILE A 123 10.74 -9.36 -6.63
CA ILE A 123 9.33 -9.36 -7.05
C ILE A 123 8.83 -7.90 -7.20
N GLY A 124 9.15 -7.04 -6.22
CA GLY A 124 8.84 -5.60 -6.30
C GLY A 124 9.52 -4.93 -7.48
N SER A 125 10.82 -5.19 -7.70
CA SER A 125 11.56 -4.65 -8.85
C SER A 125 10.99 -5.14 -10.18
N ALA A 126 10.62 -6.42 -10.28
CA ALA A 126 10.00 -6.97 -11.49
C ALA A 126 8.66 -6.30 -11.80
N LEU A 127 7.83 -6.05 -10.76
CA LEU A 127 6.60 -5.29 -10.92
C LEU A 127 6.87 -3.88 -11.42
N GLY A 128 7.78 -3.14 -10.77
CA GLY A 128 8.11 -1.77 -11.14
C GLY A 128 8.50 -1.67 -12.62
N ARG A 129 9.45 -2.49 -13.07
CA ARG A 129 9.87 -2.54 -14.48
C ARG A 129 8.76 -2.86 -15.46
N SER A 130 7.75 -3.62 -15.06
CA SER A 130 6.62 -3.98 -15.93
C SER A 130 5.57 -2.88 -16.07
N LEU A 131 5.60 -1.85 -15.21
CA LEU A 131 4.65 -0.74 -15.18
C LEU A 131 5.15 0.53 -15.87
N ILE A 132 6.44 0.58 -16.26
CA ILE A 132 7.06 1.70 -17.00
C ILE A 132 6.63 1.74 -18.47
#